data_efad4b77cb3d8b34722c29ff64401ac9
#
_entry.id   efad4b77cb3d8b34722c29ff64401ac9
#
_cell.length_a   1.000
_cell.length_b   1.000
_cell.length_c   1.000
_cell.angle_alpha   90.00
_cell.angle_beta   90.00
_cell.angle_gamma   90.00
#
_symmetry.space_group_name_H-M   'P 1'
#
loop_
_entity.id
_entity.type
_entity.pdbx_description
1 polymer ?
#
loop_
_entity_poly.entity_id
_entity_poly.type
_entity_poly.pdbx_seq_one_letter_code
_entity_poly.pdbx_strand_id
1 'polypeptide(L)'
;MNEQDLEDLIERFKKFESASYEKYSELFEQIKLDRKFIGGDQCDSLDHTLTDASIGEGVPLMSLNVVKNAIRTIVNTYIPNQYRWEYTSSGQVNRDLNSIADQFLSDADNSTATVEALTNAVGTALGVLVFSNDYDIDGSIKPVLYSIPDVTNVRLDPNASKLNFADATKAAIVELKSKEWFKTNYGIEYLNEYYKPLIDISEDYDRKTLMPLVTYYEKEDNQGTSQVICYKLAGSELLEEPQILPYSYIPVVPVFGESDWASASKQSWTGITTIMRPIQRMINYAYRQIIIRASKVPKNTWVGGDEALQGREKYWQNSERNLNPIRIYNEYSKDHTRKLDPPHREDNQIVFNDVSELMDKSLQMTNSIVGIPAIGLESQIERTATEVLANQKTFNNNVRNYIYHLKYSMQLIGLLFAEEIYKQPLYGKIKVSVVAGPDDAMSKQEARVQLAAYAGLITSDEDKHKLLMAECAIENDNPYINNFANSLQPSPTQGELQAQQMLEQANTEIKNRDAQIIELQKQINDLQMQQQLQAYSLNKEIEMSKLKHSQEMEKLILTEKLKQANPAEQAKTEAEVVKAKASIEKEALSLQKAQLNAAEDIVRGNV
;
A
#
# COMPACT_ATOMS: atom_id res chain seq x y z
N MET A 1 -24.97 -12.04 -31.73
CA MET A 1 -25.10 -13.32 -30.99
C MET A 1 -26.58 -13.68 -30.92
N ASN A 2 -27.00 -14.91 -31.23
CA ASN A 2 -28.41 -15.31 -31.15
C ASN A 2 -28.80 -15.56 -29.67
N GLU A 3 -30.14 -15.55 -29.35
CA GLU A 3 -30.62 -15.85 -27.99
C GLU A 3 -30.11 -17.19 -27.45
N GLN A 4 -30.07 -18.19 -28.30
CA GLN A 4 -29.61 -19.54 -27.97
C GLN A 4 -28.11 -19.58 -27.66
N ASP A 5 -27.29 -18.83 -28.41
CA ASP A 5 -25.84 -18.71 -28.13
C ASP A 5 -25.58 -17.98 -26.79
N LEU A 6 -26.44 -17.04 -26.40
CA LEU A 6 -26.35 -16.33 -25.14
C LEU A 6 -26.73 -17.25 -23.97
N GLU A 7 -27.78 -18.05 -24.10
CA GLU A 7 -28.18 -19.02 -23.09
C GLU A 7 -27.07 -20.06 -22.85
N ASP A 8 -26.46 -20.57 -23.93
CA ASP A 8 -25.35 -21.51 -23.88
C ASP A 8 -24.11 -20.89 -23.19
N LEU A 9 -23.81 -19.60 -23.48
CA LEU A 9 -22.72 -18.88 -22.83
C LEU A 9 -22.98 -18.74 -21.32
N ILE A 10 -24.18 -18.37 -20.93
CA ILE A 10 -24.56 -18.22 -19.52
C ILE A 10 -24.48 -19.57 -18.80
N GLU A 11 -24.89 -20.65 -19.43
CA GLU A 11 -24.79 -22.00 -18.85
C GLU A 11 -23.32 -22.42 -18.67
N ARG A 12 -22.47 -22.19 -19.69
CA ARG A 12 -21.01 -22.44 -19.61
C ARG A 12 -20.37 -21.63 -18.48
N PHE A 13 -20.74 -20.35 -18.36
CA PHE A 13 -20.26 -19.49 -17.30
C PHE A 13 -20.66 -19.98 -15.91
N LYS A 14 -21.93 -20.35 -15.71
CA LYS A 14 -22.43 -20.87 -14.43
C LYS A 14 -21.73 -22.17 -14.02
N LYS A 15 -21.48 -23.08 -14.96
CA LYS A 15 -20.71 -24.32 -14.71
C LYS A 15 -19.28 -23.99 -14.30
N PHE A 16 -18.65 -23.04 -14.98
CA PHE A 16 -17.31 -22.59 -14.64
C PHE A 16 -17.24 -21.94 -13.26
N GLU A 17 -18.17 -21.02 -12.98
CA GLU A 17 -18.24 -20.29 -11.70
C GLU A 17 -18.41 -21.27 -10.53
N SER A 18 -19.35 -22.20 -10.63
CA SER A 18 -19.57 -23.22 -9.61
C SER A 18 -18.34 -24.09 -9.36
N ALA A 19 -17.67 -24.55 -10.41
CA ALA A 19 -16.46 -25.36 -10.29
C ALA A 19 -15.27 -24.57 -9.72
N SER A 20 -15.13 -23.30 -10.13
CA SER A 20 -14.12 -22.38 -9.57
C SER A 20 -14.35 -22.14 -8.08
N TYR A 21 -15.59 -21.83 -7.70
CA TYR A 21 -15.95 -21.61 -6.30
C TYR A 21 -15.71 -22.86 -5.45
N GLU A 22 -16.11 -24.04 -5.92
CA GLU A 22 -15.89 -25.31 -5.20
C GLU A 22 -14.38 -25.54 -4.92
N LYS A 23 -13.51 -25.26 -5.92
CA LYS A 23 -12.06 -25.45 -5.74
C LYS A 23 -11.43 -24.41 -4.80
N TYR A 24 -11.81 -23.15 -4.89
CA TYR A 24 -11.12 -22.04 -4.24
C TYR A 24 -11.87 -21.46 -3.01
N SER A 25 -13.04 -21.98 -2.64
CA SER A 25 -13.84 -21.49 -1.53
C SER A 25 -13.08 -21.43 -0.20
N GLU A 26 -12.36 -22.51 0.14
CA GLU A 26 -11.54 -22.56 1.35
C GLU A 26 -10.45 -21.49 1.36
N LEU A 27 -9.78 -21.27 0.22
CA LEU A 27 -8.79 -20.21 0.05
C LEU A 27 -9.41 -18.82 0.20
N PHE A 28 -10.58 -18.59 -0.37
CA PHE A 28 -11.28 -17.30 -0.26
C PHE A 28 -11.72 -17.00 1.17
N GLU A 29 -12.21 -17.98 1.90
CA GLU A 29 -12.53 -17.80 3.33
C GLU A 29 -11.28 -17.50 4.16
N GLN A 30 -10.18 -18.19 3.88
CA GLN A 30 -8.88 -17.89 4.51
C GLN A 30 -8.41 -16.47 4.20
N ILE A 31 -8.52 -16.02 2.94
CA ILE A 31 -8.17 -14.66 2.53
C ILE A 31 -9.00 -13.62 3.27
N LYS A 32 -10.32 -13.83 3.42
CA LYS A 32 -11.19 -12.93 4.18
C LYS A 32 -10.77 -12.81 5.65
N LEU A 33 -10.45 -13.95 6.27
CA LEU A 33 -9.96 -13.98 7.65
C LEU A 33 -8.60 -13.26 7.78
N ASP A 34 -7.66 -13.52 6.85
CA ASP A 34 -6.36 -12.88 6.86
C ASP A 34 -6.45 -11.37 6.65
N ARG A 35 -7.34 -10.89 5.79
CA ARG A 35 -7.58 -9.45 5.58
C ARG A 35 -8.09 -8.76 6.84
N LYS A 36 -9.08 -9.35 7.53
CA LYS A 36 -9.56 -8.84 8.82
C LYS A 36 -8.40 -8.74 9.81
N PHE A 37 -7.59 -9.80 9.88
CA PHE A 37 -6.46 -9.89 10.78
C PHE A 37 -5.37 -8.85 10.48
N ILE A 38 -5.00 -8.65 9.20
CA ILE A 38 -4.08 -7.59 8.75
C ILE A 38 -4.65 -6.19 9.04
N GLY A 39 -5.96 -6.02 8.92
CA GLY A 39 -6.68 -4.79 9.21
C GLY A 39 -6.68 -4.39 10.70
N GLY A 40 -6.33 -5.32 11.59
CA GLY A 40 -6.28 -5.09 13.04
C GLY A 40 -7.42 -5.76 13.81
N ASP A 41 -8.39 -6.37 13.14
CA ASP A 41 -9.41 -7.23 13.75
C ASP A 41 -8.79 -8.61 14.04
N GLN A 42 -7.99 -8.65 15.11
CA GLN A 42 -7.20 -9.80 15.52
C GLN A 42 -7.82 -10.57 16.67
N CYS A 43 -8.96 -10.10 17.16
CA CYS A 43 -9.72 -10.72 18.23
C CYS A 43 -10.88 -11.50 17.64
N ASP A 44 -10.63 -12.75 17.25
CA ASP A 44 -11.67 -13.63 16.71
C ASP A 44 -12.76 -13.94 17.72
N SER A 45 -13.97 -14.21 17.19
CA SER A 45 -15.13 -14.73 17.94
C SER A 45 -14.86 -16.05 18.70
N LEU A 46 -13.77 -16.74 18.37
CA LEU A 46 -13.29 -17.92 19.10
C LEU A 46 -12.65 -17.59 20.46
N ASP A 47 -12.31 -16.34 20.69
CA ASP A 47 -11.74 -15.85 21.95
C ASP A 47 -12.80 -15.20 22.86
N HIS A 48 -14.04 -15.69 22.80
CA HIS A 48 -15.14 -15.18 23.65
C HIS A 48 -14.73 -15.08 25.12
N THR A 49 -13.99 -16.05 25.65
CA THR A 49 -13.50 -16.03 27.04
C THR A 49 -12.53 -14.87 27.31
N LEU A 50 -11.70 -14.50 26.35
CA LEU A 50 -10.79 -13.36 26.48
C LEU A 50 -11.51 -12.02 26.23
N THR A 51 -12.48 -11.99 25.31
CA THR A 51 -13.29 -10.81 25.02
C THR A 51 -14.24 -10.50 26.17
N ASP A 52 -14.93 -11.51 26.70
CA ASP A 52 -15.86 -11.33 27.80
C ASP A 52 -15.17 -10.91 29.09
N ALA A 53 -14.00 -11.49 29.40
CA ALA A 53 -13.18 -11.07 30.53
C ALA A 53 -12.65 -9.63 30.38
N SER A 54 -12.35 -9.16 29.14
CA SER A 54 -11.88 -7.79 28.94
C SER A 54 -13.01 -6.76 29.01
N ILE A 55 -14.18 -7.09 28.51
CA ILE A 55 -15.36 -6.22 28.62
C ILE A 55 -15.76 -6.08 30.10
N GLY A 56 -15.71 -7.18 30.86
CA GLY A 56 -15.97 -7.16 32.31
C GLY A 56 -14.94 -6.39 33.14
N GLU A 57 -13.70 -6.30 32.67
CA GLU A 57 -12.60 -5.61 33.37
C GLU A 57 -12.36 -4.17 32.88
N GLY A 58 -13.08 -3.71 31.86
CA GLY A 58 -12.92 -2.36 31.28
C GLY A 58 -11.58 -2.13 30.57
N VAL A 59 -10.83 -3.21 30.27
CA VAL A 59 -9.54 -3.14 29.55
C VAL A 59 -9.80 -3.20 28.05
N PRO A 60 -9.37 -2.20 27.28
CA PRO A 60 -9.58 -2.21 25.84
C PRO A 60 -8.83 -3.36 25.17
N LEU A 61 -9.47 -3.95 24.15
CA LEU A 61 -8.81 -4.89 23.26
C LEU A 61 -7.78 -4.12 22.41
N MET A 62 -6.52 -4.42 22.61
CA MET A 62 -5.42 -3.80 21.87
C MET A 62 -4.67 -4.85 21.08
N SER A 63 -4.37 -4.55 19.84
CA SER A 63 -3.53 -5.39 18.97
C SER A 63 -2.25 -4.66 18.61
N LEU A 64 -1.11 -5.32 18.82
CA LEU A 64 0.19 -4.87 18.31
C LEU A 64 0.43 -5.55 16.97
N ASN A 65 0.05 -4.92 15.87
CA ASN A 65 0.04 -5.54 14.54
C ASN A 65 1.45 -5.71 13.95
N VAL A 66 2.12 -6.79 14.31
CA VAL A 66 3.44 -7.16 13.82
C VAL A 66 3.37 -7.76 12.41
N VAL A 67 2.25 -8.42 12.08
CA VAL A 67 2.01 -9.04 10.77
C VAL A 67 2.09 -8.02 9.64
N LYS A 68 1.42 -6.87 9.81
CA LYS A 68 1.46 -5.80 8.82
C LYS A 68 2.88 -5.28 8.54
N ASN A 69 3.71 -5.23 9.59
CA ASN A 69 5.11 -4.83 9.45
C ASN A 69 5.93 -5.89 8.71
N ALA A 70 5.69 -7.17 8.99
CA ALA A 70 6.33 -8.28 8.31
C ALA A 70 6.04 -8.27 6.79
N ILE A 71 4.77 -8.09 6.41
CA ILE A 71 4.36 -7.97 5.00
C ILE A 71 5.11 -6.82 4.32
N ARG A 72 5.12 -5.63 4.96
CA ARG A 72 5.84 -4.47 4.43
C ARG A 72 7.33 -4.73 4.24
N THR A 73 7.96 -5.40 5.19
CA THR A 73 9.40 -5.71 5.10
C THR A 73 9.68 -6.61 3.91
N ILE A 74 8.86 -7.63 3.68
CA ILE A 74 9.00 -8.54 2.54
C ILE A 74 8.81 -7.80 1.21
N VAL A 75 7.75 -7.00 1.10
CA VAL A 75 7.46 -6.26 -0.13
C VAL A 75 8.53 -5.21 -0.42
N ASN A 76 9.02 -4.53 0.62
CA ASN A 76 10.07 -3.51 0.48
C ASN A 76 11.39 -4.06 -0.05
N THR A 77 11.66 -5.38 0.07
CA THR A 77 12.85 -5.98 -0.55
C THR A 77 12.71 -6.13 -2.07
N TYR A 78 11.49 -6.17 -2.57
CA TYR A 78 11.22 -6.26 -4.01
C TYR A 78 11.26 -4.88 -4.69
N ILE A 79 10.81 -3.82 -4.02
CA ILE A 79 10.69 -2.48 -4.64
C ILE A 79 11.97 -1.99 -5.33
N PRO A 80 13.17 -2.08 -4.71
CA PRO A 80 14.40 -1.67 -5.37
C PRO A 80 14.85 -2.62 -6.50
N ASN A 81 14.35 -3.85 -6.50
CA ASN A 81 14.77 -4.92 -7.40
C ASN A 81 13.64 -5.32 -8.36
N GLN A 82 12.91 -4.34 -8.90
CA GLN A 82 11.81 -4.61 -9.83
C GLN A 82 12.28 -5.40 -11.04
N TYR A 83 11.42 -6.32 -11.49
CA TYR A 83 11.71 -7.15 -12.64
C TYR A 83 11.70 -6.36 -13.94
N ARG A 84 12.60 -6.76 -14.86
CA ARG A 84 12.62 -6.33 -16.27
C ARG A 84 12.38 -7.52 -17.17
N TRP A 85 11.86 -7.25 -18.34
CA TRP A 85 11.68 -8.25 -19.37
C TRP A 85 12.79 -8.17 -20.41
N GLU A 86 13.34 -9.32 -20.74
CA GLU A 86 14.29 -9.47 -21.84
C GLU A 86 13.67 -10.37 -22.91
N TYR A 87 13.44 -9.80 -24.07
CA TYR A 87 12.82 -10.46 -25.18
C TYR A 87 13.87 -10.99 -26.15
N THR A 88 13.77 -12.28 -26.47
CA THR A 88 14.65 -12.92 -27.45
C THR A 88 13.82 -13.55 -28.56
N SER A 89 14.16 -13.24 -29.83
CA SER A 89 13.57 -13.81 -31.01
C SER A 89 14.66 -14.53 -31.82
N SER A 90 14.47 -15.81 -32.11
CA SER A 90 15.46 -16.63 -32.85
C SER A 90 16.90 -16.58 -32.28
N GLY A 91 17.00 -16.45 -30.94
CA GLY A 91 18.28 -16.38 -30.23
C GLY A 91 18.95 -14.98 -30.21
N GLN A 92 18.32 -13.97 -30.78
CA GLN A 92 18.80 -12.58 -30.74
C GLN A 92 17.93 -11.74 -29.82
N VAL A 93 18.55 -10.82 -29.09
CA VAL A 93 17.87 -9.88 -28.18
C VAL A 93 17.15 -8.82 -29.00
N ASN A 94 15.85 -8.64 -28.72
CA ASN A 94 15.02 -7.62 -29.35
C ASN A 94 15.10 -6.30 -28.53
N ARG A 95 16.02 -5.43 -28.90
CA ARG A 95 16.31 -4.18 -28.16
C ARG A 95 15.15 -3.19 -28.18
N ASP A 96 14.42 -3.10 -29.30
CA ASP A 96 13.31 -2.15 -29.45
C ASP A 96 12.15 -2.54 -28.52
N LEU A 97 11.79 -3.82 -28.49
CA LEU A 97 10.75 -4.32 -27.63
C LEU A 97 11.15 -4.22 -26.15
N ASN A 98 12.43 -4.45 -25.81
CA ASN A 98 12.93 -4.28 -24.44
C ASN A 98 12.80 -2.81 -23.98
N SER A 99 13.11 -1.85 -24.84
CA SER A 99 13.00 -0.42 -24.51
C SER A 99 11.55 -0.01 -24.25
N ILE A 100 10.60 -0.47 -25.07
CA ILE A 100 9.16 -0.20 -24.89
C ILE A 100 8.67 -0.88 -23.60
N ALA A 101 9.13 -2.09 -23.33
CA ALA A 101 8.77 -2.82 -22.12
C ALA A 101 9.31 -2.18 -20.84
N ASP A 102 10.52 -1.63 -20.88
CA ASP A 102 11.10 -0.88 -19.75
C ASP A 102 10.31 0.40 -19.46
N GLN A 103 9.84 1.10 -20.48
CA GLN A 103 8.96 2.25 -20.32
C GLN A 103 7.62 1.84 -19.68
N PHE A 104 7.00 0.75 -20.16
CA PHE A 104 5.77 0.22 -19.60
C PHE A 104 5.92 -0.17 -18.12
N LEU A 105 7.00 -0.85 -17.75
CA LEU A 105 7.25 -1.28 -16.36
C LEU A 105 7.62 -0.11 -15.45
N SER A 106 8.24 0.95 -15.98
CA SER A 106 8.59 2.16 -15.23
C SER A 106 7.41 3.10 -15.00
N ASP A 107 6.30 2.89 -15.69
CA ASP A 107 5.06 3.62 -15.44
C ASP A 107 4.61 3.38 -13.99
N ALA A 108 4.24 4.47 -13.29
CA ALA A 108 3.90 4.43 -11.88
C ALA A 108 2.70 3.50 -11.57
N ASP A 109 1.69 3.50 -12.43
CA ASP A 109 0.49 2.68 -12.25
C ASP A 109 0.81 1.20 -12.40
N ASN A 110 1.57 0.81 -13.43
CA ASN A 110 1.95 -0.57 -13.70
C ASN A 110 2.90 -1.12 -12.61
N SER A 111 3.83 -0.28 -12.15
CA SER A 111 4.73 -0.61 -11.06
C SER A 111 3.96 -0.81 -9.74
N THR A 112 3.02 0.09 -9.44
CA THR A 112 2.16 0.01 -8.24
C THR A 112 1.30 -1.25 -8.27
N ALA A 113 0.69 -1.59 -9.40
CA ALA A 113 -0.12 -2.81 -9.57
C ALA A 113 0.68 -4.08 -9.22
N THR A 114 1.94 -4.14 -9.66
CA THR A 114 2.82 -5.28 -9.35
C THR A 114 3.10 -5.39 -7.85
N VAL A 115 3.38 -4.26 -7.18
CA VAL A 115 3.62 -4.20 -5.73
C VAL A 115 2.36 -4.56 -4.94
N GLU A 116 1.19 -4.12 -5.37
CA GLU A 116 -0.10 -4.46 -4.75
C GLU A 116 -0.40 -5.95 -4.86
N ALA A 117 -0.23 -6.54 -6.04
CA ALA A 117 -0.44 -7.97 -6.24
C ALA A 117 0.53 -8.80 -5.37
N LEU A 118 1.80 -8.39 -5.28
CA LEU A 118 2.76 -9.02 -4.38
C LEU A 118 2.34 -8.87 -2.91
N THR A 119 1.86 -7.69 -2.51
CA THR A 119 1.39 -7.43 -1.15
C THR A 119 0.22 -8.35 -0.77
N ASN A 120 -0.72 -8.53 -1.70
CA ASN A 120 -1.84 -9.45 -1.52
C ASN A 120 -1.35 -10.91 -1.45
N ALA A 121 -0.45 -11.34 -2.34
CA ALA A 121 0.10 -12.69 -2.35
C ALA A 121 0.85 -13.01 -1.04
N VAL A 122 1.70 -12.10 -0.58
CA VAL A 122 2.44 -12.24 0.69
C VAL A 122 1.48 -12.22 1.88
N GLY A 123 0.54 -11.29 1.89
CA GLY A 123 -0.38 -11.11 3.01
C GLY A 123 -1.42 -12.21 3.13
N THR A 124 -2.06 -12.57 2.01
CA THR A 124 -3.29 -13.39 2.00
C THR A 124 -3.24 -14.59 1.06
N ALA A 125 -2.08 -14.97 0.57
CA ALA A 125 -1.83 -16.11 -0.32
C ALA A 125 -2.14 -15.90 -1.80
N LEU A 126 -2.88 -14.88 -2.20
CA LEU A 126 -3.25 -14.65 -3.60
C LEU A 126 -3.26 -13.17 -3.93
N GLY A 127 -2.50 -12.76 -4.92
CA GLY A 127 -2.63 -11.52 -5.66
C GLY A 127 -3.08 -11.82 -7.08
N VAL A 128 -3.70 -10.87 -7.75
CA VAL A 128 -4.11 -11.04 -9.15
C VAL A 128 -3.71 -9.80 -9.94
N LEU A 129 -2.98 -10.02 -11.02
CA LEU A 129 -2.64 -9.02 -12.01
C LEU A 129 -3.54 -9.22 -13.24
N VAL A 130 -4.03 -8.13 -13.78
CA VAL A 130 -4.81 -8.15 -15.01
C VAL A 130 -4.14 -7.25 -16.03
N PHE A 131 -3.86 -7.82 -17.18
CA PHE A 131 -3.35 -7.09 -18.32
C PHE A 131 -4.53 -6.66 -19.20
N SER A 132 -4.63 -5.38 -19.49
CA SER A 132 -5.74 -4.80 -20.24
C SER A 132 -5.27 -3.60 -21.07
N ASN A 133 -6.16 -3.06 -21.85
CA ASN A 133 -5.97 -1.82 -22.58
C ASN A 133 -6.85 -0.73 -22.00
N ASP A 134 -6.32 0.47 -21.89
CA ASP A 134 -7.06 1.67 -21.52
C ASP A 134 -6.88 2.75 -22.58
N TYR A 135 -7.76 3.76 -22.56
CA TYR A 135 -7.67 4.90 -23.46
C TYR A 135 -6.90 6.02 -22.78
N ASP A 136 -5.85 6.49 -23.45
CA ASP A 136 -5.14 7.69 -23.02
C ASP A 136 -5.97 8.96 -23.30
N ILE A 137 -5.55 10.10 -22.76
CA ILE A 137 -6.22 11.41 -22.90
C ILE A 137 -6.37 11.82 -24.38
N ASP A 138 -5.46 11.40 -25.23
CA ASP A 138 -5.47 11.64 -26.68
C ASP A 138 -6.32 10.63 -27.48
N GLY A 139 -6.95 9.66 -26.80
CA GLY A 139 -7.77 8.60 -27.39
C GLY A 139 -6.95 7.43 -27.95
N SER A 140 -5.63 7.39 -27.77
CA SER A 140 -4.82 6.24 -28.13
C SER A 140 -5.03 5.08 -27.15
N ILE A 141 -4.90 3.85 -27.64
CA ILE A 141 -5.00 2.65 -26.80
C ILE A 141 -3.64 2.39 -26.17
N LYS A 142 -3.58 2.43 -24.83
CA LYS A 142 -2.38 2.14 -24.04
C LYS A 142 -2.55 0.83 -23.29
N PRO A 143 -1.57 -0.10 -23.35
CA PRO A 143 -1.58 -1.27 -22.48
C PRO A 143 -1.42 -0.85 -21.02
N VAL A 144 -2.17 -1.47 -20.12
CA VAL A 144 -2.19 -1.17 -18.68
C VAL A 144 -2.14 -2.46 -17.89
N LEU A 145 -1.44 -2.42 -16.77
CA LEU A 145 -1.43 -3.48 -15.77
C LEU A 145 -2.11 -2.97 -14.51
N TYR A 146 -3.10 -3.69 -14.00
CA TYR A 146 -3.72 -3.35 -12.73
C TYR A 146 -3.85 -4.57 -11.82
N SER A 147 -3.86 -4.34 -10.53
CA SER A 147 -4.09 -5.33 -9.50
C SER A 147 -5.55 -5.34 -9.08
N ILE A 148 -6.09 -6.51 -8.80
CA ILE A 148 -7.43 -6.64 -8.23
C ILE A 148 -7.33 -6.50 -6.70
N PRO A 149 -7.92 -5.43 -6.11
CA PRO A 149 -7.85 -5.22 -4.66
C PRO A 149 -8.52 -6.33 -3.86
N ASP A 150 -9.66 -6.83 -4.34
CA ASP A 150 -10.38 -7.94 -3.75
C ASP A 150 -10.31 -9.19 -4.62
N VAL A 151 -9.32 -10.02 -4.35
CA VAL A 151 -9.07 -11.25 -5.11
C VAL A 151 -10.18 -12.30 -4.95
N THR A 152 -11.04 -12.17 -3.95
CA THR A 152 -12.21 -13.06 -3.79
C THR A 152 -13.27 -12.84 -4.86
N ASN A 153 -13.19 -11.72 -5.57
CA ASN A 153 -14.04 -11.39 -6.72
C ASN A 153 -13.52 -11.96 -8.05
N VAL A 154 -12.41 -12.67 -8.03
CA VAL A 154 -11.86 -13.33 -9.22
C VAL A 154 -12.25 -14.80 -9.24
N ARG A 155 -12.66 -15.30 -10.39
CA ARG A 155 -12.90 -16.71 -10.63
C ARG A 155 -11.77 -17.27 -11.49
N LEU A 156 -10.97 -18.14 -10.90
CA LEU A 156 -9.82 -18.76 -11.53
C LEU A 156 -10.20 -20.13 -12.14
N ASP A 157 -9.49 -20.53 -13.18
CA ASP A 157 -9.74 -21.84 -13.82
C ASP A 157 -9.43 -22.99 -12.84
N PRO A 158 -10.42 -23.84 -12.52
CA PRO A 158 -10.21 -24.96 -11.62
C PRO A 158 -9.28 -26.05 -12.22
N ASN A 159 -9.11 -26.07 -13.54
CA ASN A 159 -8.28 -27.08 -14.23
C ASN A 159 -6.84 -26.61 -14.42
N ALA A 160 -6.55 -25.32 -14.24
CA ALA A 160 -5.19 -24.82 -14.36
C ALA A 160 -4.29 -25.40 -13.27
N SER A 161 -3.09 -25.83 -13.69
CA SER A 161 -2.07 -26.47 -12.85
C SER A 161 -0.74 -25.72 -12.82
N LYS A 162 -0.47 -24.88 -13.82
CA LYS A 162 0.76 -24.08 -13.87
C LYS A 162 0.66 -22.90 -12.89
N LEU A 163 1.78 -22.60 -12.25
CA LEU A 163 1.88 -21.49 -11.30
C LEU A 163 1.48 -20.13 -11.88
N ASN A 164 1.79 -19.89 -13.14
CA ASN A 164 1.46 -18.66 -13.85
C ASN A 164 0.13 -18.73 -14.62
N PHE A 165 -0.64 -19.80 -14.49
CA PHE A 165 -1.90 -20.01 -15.21
C PHE A 165 -1.81 -19.92 -16.73
N ALA A 166 -0.64 -20.20 -17.32
CA ALA A 166 -0.49 -20.23 -18.77
C ALA A 166 -1.32 -21.35 -19.45
N ASP A 167 -1.79 -22.32 -18.67
CA ASP A 167 -2.69 -23.40 -19.09
C ASP A 167 -4.17 -23.11 -18.80
N ALA A 168 -4.50 -21.95 -18.25
CA ALA A 168 -5.89 -21.57 -17.99
C ALA A 168 -6.65 -21.39 -19.31
N THR A 169 -7.88 -21.88 -19.31
CA THR A 169 -8.83 -21.73 -20.42
C THR A 169 -9.90 -20.71 -20.16
N LYS A 170 -10.17 -20.40 -18.89
CA LYS A 170 -11.24 -19.52 -18.44
C LYS A 170 -10.79 -18.69 -17.25
N ALA A 171 -11.30 -17.46 -17.16
CA ALA A 171 -11.23 -16.64 -15.95
C ALA A 171 -12.36 -15.64 -15.95
N ALA A 172 -12.78 -15.19 -14.76
CA ALA A 172 -13.73 -14.11 -14.68
C ALA A 172 -13.40 -13.16 -13.52
N ILE A 173 -13.69 -11.88 -13.75
CA ILE A 173 -13.58 -10.81 -12.76
C ILE A 173 -14.97 -10.29 -12.50
N VAL A 174 -15.32 -10.16 -11.22
CA VAL A 174 -16.61 -9.66 -10.79
C VAL A 174 -16.41 -8.31 -10.10
N GLU A 175 -16.96 -7.27 -10.67
CA GLU A 175 -16.91 -5.92 -10.12
C GLU A 175 -18.30 -5.48 -9.69
N LEU A 176 -18.39 -4.84 -8.53
CA LEU A 176 -19.64 -4.23 -8.08
C LEU A 176 -19.71 -2.78 -8.56
N LYS A 177 -20.68 -2.48 -9.41
CA LYS A 177 -20.92 -1.13 -9.94
C LYS A 177 -22.28 -0.61 -9.49
N SER A 178 -22.41 0.70 -9.36
CA SER A 178 -23.70 1.32 -9.03
C SER A 178 -24.68 1.23 -10.19
N LYS A 179 -25.97 1.24 -9.90
CA LYS A 179 -27.02 1.28 -10.95
C LYS A 179 -26.89 2.52 -11.84
N GLU A 180 -26.45 3.64 -11.26
CA GLU A 180 -26.19 4.88 -12.02
C GLU A 180 -25.05 4.69 -13.02
N TRP A 181 -24.01 3.94 -12.66
CA TRP A 181 -22.92 3.61 -13.55
C TRP A 181 -23.40 2.81 -14.78
N PHE A 182 -24.26 1.80 -14.57
CA PHE A 182 -24.84 1.03 -15.68
C PHE A 182 -25.73 1.90 -16.58
N LYS A 183 -26.51 2.82 -15.99
CA LYS A 183 -27.31 3.77 -16.75
C LYS A 183 -26.44 4.68 -17.61
N THR A 184 -25.35 5.18 -17.08
CA THR A 184 -24.44 6.12 -17.78
C THR A 184 -23.68 5.43 -18.91
N ASN A 185 -23.18 4.21 -18.67
CA ASN A 185 -22.29 3.54 -19.62
C ASN A 185 -23.03 2.68 -20.65
N TYR A 186 -24.17 2.08 -20.27
CA TYR A 186 -24.90 1.13 -21.10
C TYR A 186 -26.36 1.53 -21.39
N GLY A 187 -26.84 2.64 -20.81
CA GLY A 187 -28.24 3.09 -20.98
C GLY A 187 -29.27 2.18 -20.30
N ILE A 188 -28.85 1.25 -19.47
CA ILE A 188 -29.71 0.27 -18.80
C ILE A 188 -30.38 0.95 -17.59
N GLU A 189 -31.69 1.24 -17.70
CA GLU A 189 -32.45 1.87 -16.61
C GLU A 189 -32.97 0.87 -15.55
N TYR A 190 -33.19 -0.36 -15.98
CA TYR A 190 -33.80 -1.39 -15.13
C TYR A 190 -33.06 -2.72 -15.25
N LEU A 191 -32.35 -3.07 -14.22
CA LEU A 191 -32.21 -4.47 -13.88
C LEU A 191 -33.40 -4.78 -12.97
N ASN A 192 -34.40 -5.47 -13.53
CA ASN A 192 -35.69 -5.78 -12.93
C ASN A 192 -35.56 -6.33 -11.50
N GLU A 193 -36.60 -6.23 -10.67
CA GLU A 193 -36.75 -6.92 -9.38
C GLU A 193 -36.48 -8.46 -9.48
N TYR A 194 -36.55 -8.99 -10.69
CA TYR A 194 -36.22 -10.40 -11.04
C TYR A 194 -34.75 -10.63 -11.42
N TYR A 195 -33.90 -9.60 -11.33
CA TYR A 195 -32.48 -9.74 -11.61
C TYR A 195 -31.83 -10.67 -10.58
N LYS A 196 -31.59 -11.90 -10.98
CA LYS A 196 -30.78 -12.85 -10.23
C LYS A 196 -29.31 -12.58 -10.61
N PRO A 197 -28.47 -12.11 -9.67
CA PRO A 197 -27.05 -12.01 -9.95
C PRO A 197 -26.54 -13.38 -10.37
N LEU A 198 -25.71 -13.42 -11.41
CA LEU A 198 -25.05 -14.65 -11.87
C LEU A 198 -24.16 -15.25 -10.77
N ILE A 199 -23.73 -14.42 -9.83
CA ILE A 199 -22.82 -14.75 -8.74
C ILE A 199 -23.40 -14.24 -7.44
N ASP A 200 -23.49 -15.11 -6.45
CA ASP A 200 -23.87 -14.74 -5.09
C ASP A 200 -22.62 -14.18 -4.38
N ILE A 201 -22.51 -12.86 -4.40
CA ILE A 201 -21.43 -12.14 -3.74
C ILE A 201 -21.90 -11.83 -2.32
N SER A 202 -21.12 -12.19 -1.33
CA SER A 202 -21.25 -12.04 0.12
C SER A 202 -22.48 -11.31 0.69
N GLU A 203 -22.94 -11.73 1.86
CA GLU A 203 -24.13 -11.22 2.57
C GLU A 203 -24.12 -9.70 2.87
N ASP A 204 -22.93 -9.06 2.85
CA ASP A 204 -22.74 -7.62 3.13
C ASP A 204 -22.99 -6.69 1.92
N TYR A 205 -23.45 -7.24 0.81
CA TYR A 205 -23.68 -6.51 -0.41
C TYR A 205 -25.07 -5.85 -0.46
N ASP A 206 -25.12 -4.54 -0.62
CA ASP A 206 -26.38 -3.82 -0.83
C ASP A 206 -26.91 -4.01 -2.25
N ARG A 207 -27.71 -5.05 -2.46
CA ARG A 207 -28.35 -5.42 -3.73
C ARG A 207 -29.28 -4.32 -4.29
N LYS A 208 -29.64 -3.31 -3.48
CA LYS A 208 -30.50 -2.21 -3.93
C LYS A 208 -29.76 -1.17 -4.73
N THR A 209 -28.48 -0.96 -4.41
CA THR A 209 -27.66 0.13 -4.99
C THR A 209 -26.57 -0.36 -5.92
N LEU A 210 -26.03 -1.56 -5.70
CA LEU A 210 -24.93 -2.11 -6.46
C LEU A 210 -25.36 -3.35 -7.27
N MET A 211 -24.62 -3.63 -8.34
CA MET A 211 -24.84 -4.78 -9.22
C MET A 211 -23.53 -5.34 -9.73
N PRO A 212 -23.42 -6.67 -9.88
CA PRO A 212 -22.22 -7.29 -10.39
C PRO A 212 -22.10 -7.12 -11.91
N LEU A 213 -20.98 -6.57 -12.32
CA LEU A 213 -20.44 -6.62 -13.68
C LEU A 213 -19.47 -7.79 -13.75
N VAL A 214 -19.69 -8.70 -14.65
CA VAL A 214 -18.82 -9.85 -14.86
C VAL A 214 -18.05 -9.68 -16.17
N THR A 215 -16.72 -9.60 -16.06
CA THR A 215 -15.83 -9.69 -17.22
C THR A 215 -15.32 -11.12 -17.30
N TYR A 216 -15.82 -11.87 -18.29
CA TYR A 216 -15.50 -13.28 -18.48
C TYR A 216 -14.60 -13.47 -19.67
N TYR A 217 -13.50 -14.18 -19.48
CA TYR A 217 -12.54 -14.55 -20.50
C TYR A 217 -12.63 -16.04 -20.78
N GLU A 218 -12.75 -16.40 -22.04
CA GLU A 218 -12.78 -17.78 -22.50
C GLU A 218 -11.79 -17.96 -23.65
N LYS A 219 -10.98 -18.98 -23.58
CA LYS A 219 -10.03 -19.34 -24.63
C LYS A 219 -10.67 -20.38 -25.54
N GLU A 220 -10.77 -20.05 -26.80
CA GLU A 220 -11.26 -20.96 -27.85
C GLU A 220 -10.12 -21.42 -28.73
N ASP A 221 -10.05 -22.74 -28.99
CA ASP A 221 -9.09 -23.35 -29.91
C ASP A 221 -9.76 -23.62 -31.25
N ASN A 222 -9.57 -22.74 -32.21
CA ASN A 222 -10.05 -22.90 -33.58
C ASN A 222 -8.93 -23.40 -34.48
N GLN A 223 -8.96 -24.69 -34.84
CA GLN A 223 -8.05 -25.32 -35.83
C GLN A 223 -6.56 -25.06 -35.58
N GLY A 224 -6.12 -25.08 -34.32
CA GLY A 224 -4.72 -24.87 -33.95
C GLY A 224 -4.33 -23.41 -33.68
N THR A 225 -5.29 -22.49 -33.75
CA THR A 225 -5.11 -21.09 -33.36
C THR A 225 -5.96 -20.86 -32.12
N SER A 226 -5.30 -20.65 -30.98
CA SER A 226 -5.98 -20.29 -29.73
C SER A 226 -6.25 -18.79 -29.69
N GLN A 227 -7.48 -18.38 -29.44
CA GLN A 227 -7.88 -16.98 -29.27
C GLN A 227 -8.61 -16.82 -27.96
N VAL A 228 -8.41 -15.68 -27.32
CA VAL A 228 -9.12 -15.32 -26.09
C VAL A 228 -10.26 -14.37 -26.43
N ILE A 229 -11.47 -14.72 -26.00
CA ILE A 229 -12.67 -13.90 -26.17
C ILE A 229 -13.06 -13.34 -24.80
N CYS A 230 -13.31 -12.05 -24.78
CA CYS A 230 -13.78 -11.32 -23.60
C CYS A 230 -15.28 -11.03 -23.74
N TYR A 231 -16.04 -11.39 -22.71
CA TYR A 231 -17.47 -11.14 -22.58
C TYR A 231 -17.74 -10.26 -21.38
N LYS A 232 -18.56 -9.23 -21.54
CA LYS A 232 -19.06 -8.42 -20.43
C LYS A 232 -20.51 -8.73 -20.15
N LEU A 233 -20.79 -9.32 -19.00
CA LEU A 233 -22.10 -9.82 -18.62
C LEU A 233 -22.65 -9.07 -17.39
N ALA A 234 -23.91 -8.76 -17.42
CA ALA A 234 -24.65 -8.31 -16.24
C ALA A 234 -25.96 -9.10 -16.14
N GLY A 235 -26.05 -9.98 -15.13
CA GLY A 235 -27.14 -10.94 -15.06
C GLY A 235 -27.18 -11.89 -16.23
N SER A 236 -28.31 -11.94 -16.89
CA SER A 236 -28.53 -12.75 -18.08
C SER A 236 -28.30 -11.99 -19.38
N GLU A 237 -27.74 -10.78 -19.31
CA GLU A 237 -27.57 -9.92 -20.48
C GLU A 237 -26.10 -9.76 -20.83
N LEU A 238 -25.81 -9.75 -22.12
CA LEU A 238 -24.53 -9.39 -22.68
C LEU A 238 -24.52 -7.87 -22.92
N LEU A 239 -23.59 -7.17 -22.26
CA LEU A 239 -23.53 -5.70 -22.30
C LEU A 239 -22.87 -5.17 -23.57
N GLU A 240 -21.87 -5.88 -24.08
CA GLU A 240 -21.09 -5.50 -25.24
C GLU A 240 -20.94 -6.70 -26.19
N GLU A 241 -20.67 -6.44 -27.48
CA GLU A 241 -20.30 -7.51 -28.40
C GLU A 241 -19.02 -8.23 -27.91
N PRO A 242 -18.93 -9.57 -28.07
CA PRO A 242 -17.76 -10.32 -27.68
C PRO A 242 -16.49 -9.78 -28.34
N GLN A 243 -15.49 -9.45 -27.54
CA GLN A 243 -14.23 -8.89 -28.02
C GLN A 243 -13.20 -10.01 -28.18
N ILE A 244 -12.69 -10.19 -29.38
CA ILE A 244 -11.57 -11.10 -29.66
C ILE A 244 -10.27 -10.36 -29.33
N LEU A 245 -9.53 -10.89 -28.36
CA LEU A 245 -8.26 -10.32 -27.93
C LEU A 245 -7.09 -10.95 -28.71
N PRO A 246 -6.02 -10.20 -28.98
CA PRO A 246 -4.85 -10.70 -29.70
C PRO A 246 -3.95 -11.59 -28.84
N TYR A 247 -4.51 -12.28 -27.84
CA TYR A 247 -3.76 -13.02 -26.83
C TYR A 247 -3.88 -14.53 -27.01
N SER A 248 -2.76 -15.24 -26.77
CA SER A 248 -2.73 -16.71 -26.67
C SER A 248 -3.08 -17.21 -25.27
N TYR A 249 -3.06 -16.33 -24.27
CA TYR A 249 -3.24 -16.65 -22.86
C TYR A 249 -4.30 -15.74 -22.23
N ILE A 250 -4.94 -16.25 -21.18
CA ILE A 250 -5.90 -15.47 -20.40
C ILE A 250 -5.17 -14.29 -19.71
N PRO A 251 -5.66 -13.04 -19.85
CA PRO A 251 -4.98 -11.85 -19.31
C PRO A 251 -5.16 -11.65 -17.80
N VAL A 252 -5.72 -12.63 -17.10
CA VAL A 252 -5.88 -12.65 -15.64
C VAL A 252 -4.83 -13.58 -15.05
N VAL A 253 -3.83 -13.01 -14.41
CA VAL A 253 -2.63 -13.73 -13.99
C VAL A 253 -2.52 -13.71 -12.46
N PRO A 254 -2.71 -14.87 -11.79
CA PRO A 254 -2.56 -14.94 -10.34
C PRO A 254 -1.08 -14.90 -9.95
N VAL A 255 -0.84 -14.32 -8.78
CA VAL A 255 0.42 -14.36 -8.05
C VAL A 255 0.15 -15.11 -6.75
N PHE A 256 0.64 -16.33 -6.64
CA PHE A 256 0.39 -17.16 -5.47
C PHE A 256 1.41 -16.89 -4.36
N GLY A 257 0.94 -17.08 -3.13
CA GLY A 257 1.78 -17.10 -1.94
C GLY A 257 2.62 -18.37 -1.83
N GLU A 258 2.82 -18.86 -0.62
CA GLU A 258 3.55 -20.09 -0.37
C GLU A 258 2.65 -21.31 -0.56
N SER A 259 3.21 -22.37 -1.13
CA SER A 259 2.46 -23.61 -1.33
C SER A 259 2.36 -24.39 -0.02
N ASP A 260 1.16 -24.78 0.34
CA ASP A 260 0.91 -25.66 1.49
C ASP A 260 0.86 -27.11 1.05
N TRP A 261 1.74 -27.92 1.64
CA TRP A 261 1.87 -29.37 1.37
C TRP A 261 1.02 -30.24 2.30
N ALA A 262 0.25 -29.63 3.21
CA ALA A 262 -0.55 -30.35 4.19
C ALA A 262 -1.70 -31.16 3.57
N SER A 263 -2.13 -30.80 2.35
CA SER A 263 -3.19 -31.49 1.61
C SER A 263 -2.62 -32.28 0.42
N ALA A 264 -2.65 -33.59 0.48
CA ALA A 264 -2.19 -34.46 -0.61
C ALA A 264 -3.08 -34.41 -1.86
N SER A 265 -4.31 -33.93 -1.77
CA SER A 265 -5.33 -33.96 -2.82
C SER A 265 -5.63 -32.61 -3.46
N LYS A 266 -5.32 -31.53 -2.79
CA LYS A 266 -5.56 -30.16 -3.28
C LYS A 266 -4.31 -29.30 -3.07
N GLN A 267 -3.86 -28.65 -4.13
CA GLN A 267 -2.84 -27.62 -4.01
C GLN A 267 -3.47 -26.43 -3.30
N SER A 268 -3.00 -26.15 -2.10
CA SER A 268 -3.42 -25.00 -1.29
C SER A 268 -2.29 -24.00 -1.18
N TRP A 269 -2.64 -22.76 -0.95
CA TRP A 269 -1.73 -21.63 -0.87
C TRP A 269 -1.92 -20.89 0.43
N THR A 270 -0.83 -20.41 1.01
CA THR A 270 -0.86 -19.66 2.25
C THR A 270 -0.09 -18.37 2.13
N GLY A 271 -0.59 -17.33 2.80
CA GLY A 271 0.14 -16.09 3.02
C GLY A 271 0.88 -16.13 4.36
N ILE A 272 1.79 -15.19 4.56
CA ILE A 272 2.53 -15.08 5.82
C ILE A 272 1.61 -14.82 7.01
N THR A 273 0.47 -14.18 6.80
CA THR A 273 -0.51 -13.91 7.85
C THR A 273 -1.03 -15.18 8.48
N THR A 274 -1.37 -16.19 7.68
CA THR A 274 -1.83 -17.49 8.19
C THR A 274 -0.80 -18.13 9.10
N ILE A 275 0.48 -18.10 8.70
CA ILE A 275 1.59 -18.67 9.46
C ILE A 275 1.81 -17.89 10.76
N MET A 276 1.68 -16.58 10.71
CA MET A 276 1.93 -15.69 11.84
C MET A 276 0.75 -15.55 12.80
N ARG A 277 -0.47 -15.92 12.42
CA ARG A 277 -1.67 -15.77 13.27
C ARG A 277 -1.50 -16.32 14.70
N PRO A 278 -0.99 -17.55 14.92
CA PRO A 278 -0.82 -18.08 16.28
C PRO A 278 0.13 -17.23 17.12
N ILE A 279 1.24 -16.79 16.53
CA ILE A 279 2.26 -16.00 17.22
C ILE A 279 1.73 -14.59 17.52
N GLN A 280 1.05 -13.97 16.56
CA GLN A 280 0.43 -12.66 16.76
C GLN A 280 -0.60 -12.69 17.90
N ARG A 281 -1.39 -13.75 18.01
CA ARG A 281 -2.32 -13.96 19.14
C ARG A 281 -1.57 -14.06 20.47
N MET A 282 -0.43 -14.75 20.50
CA MET A 282 0.42 -14.81 21.70
C MET A 282 0.95 -13.42 22.09
N ILE A 283 1.39 -12.62 21.11
CA ILE A 283 1.87 -11.25 21.33
C ILE A 283 0.72 -10.38 21.89
N ASN A 284 -0.45 -10.43 21.30
CA ASN A 284 -1.61 -9.68 21.74
C ASN A 284 -2.04 -10.09 23.17
N TYR A 285 -2.01 -11.40 23.47
CA TYR A 285 -2.27 -11.91 24.80
C TYR A 285 -1.26 -11.40 25.82
N ALA A 286 0.04 -11.52 25.54
CA ALA A 286 1.09 -11.05 26.43
C ALA A 286 0.97 -9.54 26.69
N TYR A 287 0.78 -8.76 25.62
CA TYR A 287 0.61 -7.32 25.72
C TYR A 287 -0.58 -6.93 26.59
N ARG A 288 -1.71 -7.62 26.41
CA ARG A 288 -2.90 -7.42 27.22
C ARG A 288 -2.66 -7.78 28.70
N GLN A 289 -1.97 -8.88 28.98
CA GLN A 289 -1.64 -9.27 30.37
C GLN A 289 -0.75 -8.22 31.06
N ILE A 290 0.17 -7.59 30.32
CA ILE A 290 0.98 -6.48 30.83
C ILE A 290 0.07 -5.32 31.25
N ILE A 291 -0.88 -4.92 30.39
CA ILE A 291 -1.82 -3.82 30.68
C ILE A 291 -2.72 -4.16 31.87
N ILE A 292 -3.28 -5.36 31.91
CA ILE A 292 -4.13 -5.82 33.03
C ILE A 292 -3.35 -5.80 34.33
N ARG A 293 -2.14 -6.35 34.37
CA ARG A 293 -1.29 -6.33 35.57
C ARG A 293 -0.95 -4.89 35.97
N ALA A 294 -0.57 -4.03 35.00
CA ALA A 294 -0.28 -2.64 35.27
C ALA A 294 -1.50 -1.86 35.79
N SER A 295 -2.71 -2.17 35.33
CA SER A 295 -3.94 -1.52 35.78
C SER A 295 -4.39 -1.97 37.17
N LYS A 296 -4.10 -3.21 37.54
CA LYS A 296 -4.46 -3.80 38.83
C LYS A 296 -3.48 -3.48 39.97
N VAL A 297 -2.30 -2.99 39.64
CA VAL A 297 -1.37 -2.56 40.68
C VAL A 297 -1.90 -1.30 41.33
N PRO A 298 -2.26 -1.37 42.60
CA PRO A 298 -2.66 -0.16 43.31
C PRO A 298 -1.47 0.80 43.31
N LYS A 299 -1.73 2.02 42.88
CA LYS A 299 -0.73 3.12 42.97
C LYS A 299 -0.30 3.23 44.42
N ASN A 300 0.88 2.72 44.74
CA ASN A 300 1.56 2.80 46.04
C ASN A 300 0.58 3.01 47.21
N THR A 301 -0.13 1.95 47.60
CA THR A 301 -1.13 2.04 48.68
C THR A 301 -0.49 2.38 49.99
N TRP A 302 -1.10 3.34 50.68
CA TRP A 302 -0.74 3.61 52.07
C TRP A 302 -1.47 2.62 52.95
N VAL A 303 -0.75 1.87 53.75
CA VAL A 303 -1.27 0.95 54.74
C VAL A 303 -1.03 1.55 56.12
N GLY A 304 -2.07 1.67 56.91
CA GLY A 304 -2.00 2.21 58.25
C GLY A 304 -3.15 1.71 59.10
N GLY A 305 -2.94 1.63 60.39
CA GLY A 305 -3.99 1.22 61.32
C GLY A 305 -5.12 2.26 61.36
N ASP A 306 -6.35 1.77 61.55
CA ASP A 306 -7.57 2.62 61.57
C ASP A 306 -7.46 3.75 62.60
N GLU A 307 -6.99 3.49 63.81
CA GLU A 307 -6.76 4.49 64.83
C GLU A 307 -5.71 5.54 64.44
N ALA A 308 -4.66 5.16 63.70
CA ALA A 308 -3.61 6.07 63.23
C ALA A 308 -4.15 7.07 62.20
N LEU A 309 -5.16 6.68 61.42
CA LEU A 309 -5.78 7.51 60.39
C LEU A 309 -7.06 8.21 60.83
N GLN A 310 -7.61 7.86 61.98
CA GLN A 310 -8.90 8.34 62.46
C GLN A 310 -9.00 9.86 62.52
N GLY A 311 -10.06 10.38 61.89
CA GLY A 311 -10.30 11.84 61.77
C GLY A 311 -9.49 12.50 60.66
N ARG A 312 -8.67 11.74 59.92
CA ARG A 312 -7.82 12.21 58.84
C ARG A 312 -7.99 11.41 57.53
N GLU A 313 -9.03 10.61 57.47
CA GLU A 313 -9.28 9.64 56.36
C GLU A 313 -9.34 10.37 55.02
N LYS A 314 -10.08 11.50 54.94
CA LYS A 314 -10.18 12.33 53.73
C LYS A 314 -8.83 12.88 53.25
N TYR A 315 -7.94 13.22 54.19
CA TYR A 315 -6.61 13.71 53.86
C TYR A 315 -5.74 12.62 53.26
N TRP A 316 -5.81 11.39 53.78
CA TRP A 316 -5.06 10.25 53.32
C TRP A 316 -5.64 9.67 52.00
N GLN A 317 -6.97 9.66 51.84
CA GLN A 317 -7.62 9.27 50.60
C GLN A 317 -7.18 10.13 49.41
N ASN A 318 -6.93 11.41 49.62
CA ASN A 318 -6.46 12.33 48.58
C ASN A 318 -4.94 12.57 48.63
N SER A 319 -4.20 11.71 49.31
CA SER A 319 -2.77 11.94 49.57
C SER A 319 -1.91 12.06 48.30
N GLU A 320 -2.31 11.43 47.22
CA GLU A 320 -1.59 11.52 45.94
C GLU A 320 -1.86 12.80 45.15
N ARG A 321 -3.00 13.45 45.39
CA ARG A 321 -3.36 14.73 44.77
C ARG A 321 -2.85 15.93 45.58
N ASN A 322 -2.42 15.68 46.81
CA ASN A 322 -2.01 16.72 47.72
C ASN A 322 -0.52 17.01 47.53
N LEU A 323 -0.19 18.19 47.03
CA LEU A 323 1.20 18.65 46.82
C LEU A 323 1.94 18.98 48.15
N ASN A 324 1.26 18.87 49.28
CA ASN A 324 1.88 19.14 50.57
C ASN A 324 2.80 17.95 50.98
N PRO A 325 4.11 18.18 51.19
CA PRO A 325 5.05 17.15 51.57
C PRO A 325 4.86 16.63 53.01
N ILE A 326 4.09 17.35 53.84
CA ILE A 326 3.88 16.98 55.26
C ILE A 326 2.67 16.05 55.36
N ARG A 327 2.89 14.84 55.90
CA ARG A 327 1.84 13.88 56.17
C ARG A 327 1.70 13.63 57.64
N ILE A 328 0.50 13.88 58.18
CA ILE A 328 0.19 13.84 59.60
C ILE A 328 -0.64 12.59 59.91
N TYR A 329 -0.27 11.86 60.94
CA TYR A 329 -1.01 10.73 61.50
C TYR A 329 -1.11 10.85 63.02
N ASN A 330 -1.97 10.06 63.67
CA ASN A 330 -2.08 10.00 65.11
C ASN A 330 -1.01 9.09 65.68
N GLU A 331 -0.09 9.62 66.47
CA GLU A 331 1.05 8.87 67.02
C GLU A 331 0.64 7.95 68.20
N TYR A 332 -0.43 8.27 68.90
CA TYR A 332 -0.91 7.52 70.05
C TYR A 332 -2.38 7.11 69.87
N SER A 333 -2.78 5.99 70.50
CA SER A 333 -4.18 5.56 70.60
C SER A 333 -5.00 6.61 71.32
N LYS A 334 -6.35 6.57 71.22
CA LYS A 334 -7.24 7.53 71.89
C LYS A 334 -7.02 7.61 73.37
N ASP A 335 -6.61 6.52 74.02
CA ASP A 335 -6.37 6.37 75.45
C ASP A 335 -4.92 6.74 75.83
N HIS A 336 -4.10 7.24 74.90
CA HIS A 336 -2.68 7.53 75.07
C HIS A 336 -1.83 6.40 75.67
N THR A 337 -2.33 5.16 75.68
CA THR A 337 -1.68 4.01 76.30
C THR A 337 -0.73 3.30 75.35
N ARG A 338 -0.95 3.39 74.05
CA ARG A 338 -0.19 2.66 73.02
C ARG A 338 0.30 3.59 71.92
N LYS A 339 1.56 3.49 71.56
CA LYS A 339 2.13 4.12 70.36
C LYS A 339 1.66 3.38 69.13
N LEU A 340 1.16 4.12 68.13
CA LEU A 340 0.70 3.57 66.88
C LEU A 340 1.82 3.64 65.83
N ASP A 341 1.86 2.64 64.97
CA ASP A 341 2.82 2.61 63.88
C ASP A 341 2.48 3.64 62.82
N PRO A 342 3.49 4.34 62.28
CA PRO A 342 3.27 5.30 61.20
C PRO A 342 2.76 4.58 59.95
N PRO A 343 1.79 5.16 59.22
CA PRO A 343 1.36 4.64 57.95
C PRO A 343 2.57 4.50 57.01
N HIS A 344 2.76 3.36 56.45
CA HIS A 344 3.86 3.07 55.52
C HIS A 344 3.34 2.85 54.09
N ARG A 345 4.22 3.04 53.15
CA ARG A 345 3.91 2.80 51.74
C ARG A 345 4.26 1.38 51.41
N GLU A 346 3.30 0.65 50.89
CA GLU A 346 3.56 -0.69 50.36
C GLU A 346 4.16 -0.58 48.95
N ASP A 347 5.42 -0.94 48.79
CA ASP A 347 6.08 -0.99 47.51
C ASP A 347 5.64 -2.27 46.78
N ASN A 348 4.52 -2.19 46.09
CA ASN A 348 4.10 -3.26 45.21
C ASN A 348 4.94 -3.22 43.93
N GLN A 349 6.05 -3.94 43.92
CA GLN A 349 6.82 -4.12 42.68
C GLN A 349 6.02 -4.97 41.69
N ILE A 350 5.78 -4.39 40.52
CA ILE A 350 5.15 -5.11 39.41
C ILE A 350 6.20 -6.05 38.83
N VAL A 351 5.99 -7.35 38.96
CA VAL A 351 6.83 -8.35 38.31
C VAL A 351 6.22 -8.70 36.97
N PHE A 352 6.88 -8.29 35.89
CA PHE A 352 6.47 -8.57 34.50
C PHE A 352 7.33 -9.64 33.84
N ASN A 353 8.33 -10.19 34.52
CA ASN A 353 9.38 -11.00 33.91
C ASN A 353 8.86 -12.15 33.04
N ASP A 354 7.87 -12.90 33.54
CA ASP A 354 7.26 -14.03 32.83
C ASP A 354 6.50 -13.61 31.55
N VAL A 355 5.77 -12.50 31.61
CA VAL A 355 5.00 -12.00 30.46
C VAL A 355 5.91 -11.29 29.45
N SER A 356 6.90 -10.55 29.93
CA SER A 356 7.90 -9.92 29.07
C SER A 356 8.72 -10.99 28.33
N GLU A 357 9.13 -12.06 29.01
CA GLU A 357 9.83 -13.18 28.39
C GLU A 357 8.98 -13.87 27.32
N LEU A 358 7.66 -14.06 27.57
CA LEU A 358 6.74 -14.61 26.57
C LEU A 358 6.63 -13.68 25.34
N MET A 359 6.56 -12.37 25.56
CA MET A 359 6.50 -11.37 24.49
C MET A 359 7.80 -11.38 23.67
N ASP A 360 8.95 -11.38 24.32
CA ASP A 360 10.27 -11.39 23.67
C ASP A 360 10.47 -12.67 22.84
N LYS A 361 10.12 -13.83 23.40
CA LYS A 361 10.14 -15.10 22.66
C LYS A 361 9.20 -15.10 21.47
N SER A 362 8.01 -14.51 21.60
CA SER A 362 7.05 -14.41 20.49
C SER A 362 7.56 -13.49 19.38
N LEU A 363 8.21 -12.38 19.73
CA LEU A 363 8.85 -11.49 18.77
C LEU A 363 10.06 -12.16 18.09
N GLN A 364 10.86 -12.93 18.83
CA GLN A 364 11.96 -13.72 18.25
C GLN A 364 11.44 -14.78 17.29
N MET A 365 10.34 -15.48 17.61
CA MET A 365 9.69 -16.43 16.70
C MET A 365 9.20 -15.73 15.43
N THR A 366 8.60 -14.55 15.55
CA THR A 366 8.19 -13.74 14.39
C THR A 366 9.38 -13.44 13.48
N ASN A 367 10.48 -12.96 14.07
CA ASN A 367 11.69 -12.66 13.32
C ASN A 367 12.29 -13.91 12.65
N SER A 368 12.22 -15.06 13.31
CA SER A 368 12.69 -16.35 12.76
C SER A 368 11.85 -16.81 11.56
N ILE A 369 10.52 -16.66 11.61
CA ILE A 369 9.62 -17.02 10.50
C ILE A 369 9.82 -16.12 9.30
N VAL A 370 9.88 -14.81 9.52
CA VAL A 370 10.07 -13.85 8.44
C VAL A 370 11.54 -13.83 7.98
N GLY A 371 12.46 -14.32 8.80
CA GLY A 371 13.91 -14.26 8.54
C GLY A 371 14.49 -12.85 8.74
N ILE A 372 13.73 -11.94 9.35
CA ILE A 372 14.23 -10.63 9.70
C ILE A 372 15.18 -10.79 10.90
N PRO A 373 16.41 -10.27 10.83
CA PRO A 373 17.29 -10.27 11.99
C PRO A 373 16.61 -9.50 13.11
N ALA A 374 16.56 -10.08 14.30
CA ALA A 374 15.98 -9.45 15.47
C ALA A 374 16.62 -8.07 15.67
N ILE A 375 15.90 -7.02 15.31
CA ILE A 375 16.24 -5.66 15.70
C ILE A 375 15.73 -5.54 17.14
N GLY A 376 16.41 -6.23 18.04
CA GLY A 376 16.15 -6.08 19.46
C GLY A 376 16.61 -4.71 19.92
N LEU A 377 15.94 -4.18 20.92
CA LEU A 377 16.35 -2.99 21.68
C LEU A 377 17.76 -3.08 22.28
N GLU A 378 18.40 -4.24 22.21
CA GLU A 378 19.77 -4.53 22.61
C GLU A 378 20.83 -4.28 21.52
N SER A 379 20.50 -3.58 20.45
CA SER A 379 21.37 -3.40 19.28
C SER A 379 22.54 -2.43 19.48
N GLN A 380 23.16 -2.40 20.65
CA GLN A 380 24.50 -1.82 20.85
C GLN A 380 25.64 -2.84 20.64
N ILE A 381 25.31 -4.08 20.27
CA ILE A 381 26.34 -5.06 19.89
C ILE A 381 26.75 -4.76 18.45
N GLU A 382 28.02 -4.42 18.25
CA GLU A 382 28.65 -4.30 16.94
C GLU A 382 28.50 -5.64 16.19
N ARG A 383 27.55 -5.71 15.27
CA ARG A 383 27.39 -6.90 14.41
C ARG A 383 28.49 -6.90 13.38
N THR A 384 29.12 -8.04 13.17
CA THR A 384 30.11 -8.19 12.13
C THR A 384 29.43 -8.14 10.75
N ALA A 385 30.12 -7.58 9.75
CA ALA A 385 29.61 -7.54 8.37
C ALA A 385 29.19 -8.93 7.86
N THR A 386 29.89 -9.98 8.30
CA THR A 386 29.58 -11.40 7.98
C THR A 386 28.25 -11.85 8.58
N GLU A 387 27.92 -11.41 9.79
CA GLU A 387 26.64 -11.73 10.44
C GLU A 387 25.48 -11.03 9.78
N VAL A 388 25.65 -9.77 9.39
CA VAL A 388 24.65 -9.01 8.62
C VAL A 388 24.36 -9.67 7.28
N LEU A 389 25.40 -10.10 6.56
CA LEU A 389 25.28 -10.81 5.28
C LEU A 389 24.60 -12.18 5.44
N ALA A 390 24.93 -12.94 6.49
CA ALA A 390 24.31 -14.23 6.77
C ALA A 390 22.82 -14.08 7.08
N ASN A 391 22.45 -13.08 7.87
CA ASN A 391 21.05 -12.77 8.19
C ASN A 391 20.26 -12.32 6.95
N GLN A 392 20.87 -11.50 6.10
CA GLN A 392 20.27 -11.06 4.83
C GLN A 392 20.06 -12.23 3.86
N LYS A 393 21.01 -13.17 3.81
CA LYS A 393 20.87 -14.39 3.01
C LYS A 393 19.74 -15.28 3.52
N THR A 394 19.58 -15.44 4.83
CA THR A 394 18.47 -16.20 5.43
C THR A 394 17.13 -15.55 5.13
N PHE A 395 17.02 -14.23 5.26
CA PHE A 395 15.82 -13.48 4.91
C PHE A 395 15.45 -13.66 3.43
N ASN A 396 16.40 -13.50 2.52
CA ASN A 396 16.19 -13.68 1.10
C ASN A 396 15.72 -15.10 0.75
N ASN A 397 16.22 -16.11 1.45
CA ASN A 397 15.77 -17.49 1.25
C ASN A 397 14.31 -17.71 1.68
N ASN A 398 13.87 -17.10 2.79
CA ASN A 398 12.50 -17.23 3.29
C ASN A 398 11.49 -16.49 2.40
N VAL A 399 11.90 -15.38 1.80
CA VAL A 399 11.05 -14.56 0.91
C VAL A 399 11.07 -15.07 -0.53
N ARG A 400 12.04 -15.90 -0.88
CA ARG A 400 12.32 -16.35 -2.24
C ARG A 400 11.10 -16.91 -2.98
N ASN A 401 10.26 -17.68 -2.30
CA ASN A 401 9.10 -18.32 -2.92
C ASN A 401 8.10 -17.29 -3.46
N TYR A 402 7.79 -16.26 -2.69
CA TYR A 402 6.88 -15.18 -3.11
C TYR A 402 7.40 -14.44 -4.34
N ILE A 403 8.69 -14.07 -4.30
CA ILE A 403 9.35 -13.35 -5.40
C ILE A 403 9.45 -14.25 -6.64
N TYR A 404 9.70 -15.53 -6.46
CA TYR A 404 9.78 -16.51 -7.55
C TYR A 404 8.41 -16.70 -8.23
N HIS A 405 7.32 -16.78 -7.47
CA HIS A 405 5.98 -16.88 -8.02
C HIS A 405 5.60 -15.61 -8.79
N LEU A 406 5.92 -14.45 -8.26
CA LEU A 406 5.76 -13.18 -8.98
C LEU A 406 6.54 -13.19 -10.31
N LYS A 407 7.77 -13.70 -10.31
CA LYS A 407 8.60 -13.82 -11.53
C LYS A 407 7.89 -14.62 -12.62
N TYR A 408 7.28 -15.76 -12.27
CA TYR A 408 6.51 -16.57 -13.22
C TYR A 408 5.28 -15.84 -13.77
N SER A 409 4.57 -15.13 -12.92
CA SER A 409 3.42 -14.32 -13.32
C SER A 409 3.84 -13.18 -14.23
N MET A 410 4.93 -12.47 -13.90
CA MET A 410 5.50 -11.42 -14.75
C MET A 410 6.00 -11.95 -16.10
N GLN A 411 6.47 -13.20 -16.18
CA GLN A 411 6.84 -13.81 -17.45
C GLN A 411 5.64 -13.95 -18.38
N LEU A 412 4.48 -14.36 -17.86
CA LEU A 412 3.27 -14.47 -18.65
C LEU A 412 2.75 -13.09 -19.10
N ILE A 413 2.78 -12.12 -18.20
CA ILE A 413 2.40 -10.73 -18.52
C ILE A 413 3.31 -10.16 -19.61
N GLY A 414 4.61 -10.46 -19.56
CA GLY A 414 5.54 -10.07 -20.62
C GLY A 414 5.20 -10.69 -21.98
N LEU A 415 4.70 -11.93 -22.02
CA LEU A 415 4.20 -12.53 -23.26
C LEU A 415 2.95 -11.81 -23.77
N LEU A 416 1.98 -11.53 -22.89
CA LEU A 416 0.77 -10.79 -23.24
C LEU A 416 1.10 -9.39 -23.76
N PHE A 417 2.06 -8.71 -23.14
CA PHE A 417 2.55 -7.41 -23.58
C PHE A 417 3.15 -7.48 -25.00
N ALA A 418 3.97 -8.47 -25.28
CA ALA A 418 4.52 -8.66 -26.61
C ALA A 418 3.43 -8.92 -27.65
N GLU A 419 2.42 -9.77 -27.31
CA GLU A 419 1.28 -10.05 -28.19
C GLU A 419 0.45 -8.81 -28.45
N GLU A 420 0.29 -7.94 -27.44
CA GLU A 420 -0.40 -6.66 -27.60
C GLU A 420 0.35 -5.71 -28.53
N ILE A 421 1.65 -5.58 -28.38
CA ILE A 421 2.47 -4.72 -29.26
C ILE A 421 2.41 -5.20 -30.72
N TYR A 422 2.48 -6.50 -30.94
CA TYR A 422 2.39 -7.07 -32.31
C TYR A 422 0.95 -7.25 -32.80
N LYS A 423 -0.07 -7.03 -31.96
CA LYS A 423 -1.50 -7.23 -32.27
C LYS A 423 -1.81 -8.62 -32.83
N GLN A 424 -1.06 -9.63 -32.44
CA GLN A 424 -1.25 -11.03 -32.88
C GLN A 424 -0.67 -12.02 -31.89
N PRO A 425 -1.25 -13.23 -31.78
CA PRO A 425 -0.71 -14.31 -30.98
C PRO A 425 0.67 -14.74 -31.50
N LEU A 426 1.63 -14.86 -30.61
CA LEU A 426 3.03 -15.11 -30.96
C LEU A 426 3.43 -16.60 -30.93
N TYR A 427 2.65 -17.46 -30.29
CA TYR A 427 2.84 -18.92 -30.20
C TYR A 427 4.29 -19.38 -30.01
N GLY A 428 5.02 -18.76 -29.08
CA GLY A 428 6.40 -19.12 -28.73
C GLY A 428 7.48 -18.64 -29.70
N LYS A 429 7.16 -17.78 -30.68
CA LYS A 429 8.15 -17.16 -31.57
C LYS A 429 9.08 -16.19 -30.80
N ILE A 430 8.60 -15.63 -29.70
CA ILE A 430 9.35 -14.78 -28.80
C ILE A 430 9.44 -15.46 -27.46
N LYS A 431 10.63 -15.49 -26.89
CA LYS A 431 10.86 -15.94 -25.51
C LYS A 431 11.03 -14.72 -24.63
N VAL A 432 10.38 -14.75 -23.49
CA VAL A 432 10.50 -13.71 -22.45
C VAL A 432 11.26 -14.31 -21.27
N SER A 433 12.36 -13.69 -20.92
CA SER A 433 13.05 -13.95 -19.67
C SER A 433 12.83 -12.76 -18.73
N VAL A 434 12.58 -13.06 -17.47
CA VAL A 434 12.42 -12.05 -16.44
C VAL A 434 13.71 -11.93 -15.67
N VAL A 435 14.33 -10.77 -15.75
CA VAL A 435 15.63 -10.47 -15.12
C VAL A 435 15.38 -9.53 -13.95
N ALA A 436 16.10 -9.74 -12.85
CA ALA A 436 16.09 -8.78 -11.75
C ALA A 436 16.70 -7.46 -12.22
N GLY A 437 16.17 -6.35 -11.71
CA GLY A 437 16.67 -5.02 -12.07
C GLY A 437 18.14 -4.81 -11.70
N PRO A 438 18.77 -3.73 -12.22
CA PRO A 438 20.20 -3.50 -12.09
C PRO A 438 20.69 -3.24 -10.66
N ASP A 439 19.79 -3.02 -9.70
CA ASP A 439 20.14 -2.66 -8.32
C ASP A 439 20.25 -3.83 -7.36
N ASP A 440 20.30 -5.06 -7.86
CA ASP A 440 20.61 -6.21 -7.01
C ASP A 440 22.10 -6.21 -6.63
N ALA A 441 22.42 -5.37 -5.63
CA ALA A 441 23.78 -5.26 -5.09
C ALA A 441 24.33 -6.62 -4.62
N MET A 442 23.45 -7.55 -4.31
CA MET A 442 23.80 -8.88 -3.84
C MET A 442 24.13 -9.82 -4.99
N SER A 443 23.38 -9.80 -6.10
CA SER A 443 23.74 -10.57 -7.31
C SER A 443 25.01 -10.02 -7.96
N LYS A 444 25.21 -8.69 -7.93
CA LYS A 444 26.46 -8.05 -8.34
C LYS A 444 27.63 -8.51 -7.47
N GLN A 445 27.45 -8.60 -6.17
CA GLN A 445 28.50 -9.05 -5.25
C GLN A 445 28.78 -10.57 -5.38
N GLU A 446 27.77 -11.41 -5.55
CA GLU A 446 27.95 -12.83 -5.83
C GLU A 446 28.64 -13.05 -7.18
N ALA A 447 28.26 -12.30 -8.21
CA ALA A 447 28.91 -12.33 -9.51
C ALA A 447 30.40 -11.91 -9.42
N ARG A 448 30.73 -10.89 -8.62
CA ARG A 448 32.13 -10.49 -8.35
C ARG A 448 32.94 -11.59 -7.67
N VAL A 449 32.37 -12.23 -6.66
CA VAL A 449 33.03 -13.34 -5.94
C VAL A 449 33.28 -14.50 -6.91
N GLN A 450 32.33 -14.81 -7.79
CA GLN A 450 32.50 -15.85 -8.80
C GLN A 450 33.53 -15.45 -9.86
N LEU A 451 33.51 -14.23 -10.36
CA LEU A 451 34.52 -13.73 -11.32
C LEU A 451 35.91 -13.71 -10.70
N ALA A 452 36.04 -13.29 -9.44
CA ALA A 452 37.32 -13.34 -8.73
C ALA A 452 37.83 -14.79 -8.55
N ALA A 453 36.94 -15.76 -8.32
CA ALA A 453 37.30 -17.18 -8.28
C ALA A 453 37.77 -17.69 -9.66
N TYR A 454 37.15 -17.25 -10.74
CA TYR A 454 37.57 -17.59 -12.12
C TYR A 454 38.87 -16.90 -12.50
N ALA A 455 39.15 -15.69 -12.00
CA ALA A 455 40.39 -14.96 -12.28
C ALA A 455 41.66 -15.76 -11.93
N GLY A 456 41.58 -16.57 -10.85
CA GLY A 456 42.67 -17.46 -10.46
C GLY A 456 42.91 -18.66 -11.39
N LEU A 457 41.95 -18.99 -12.24
CA LEU A 457 42.01 -20.18 -13.12
C LEU A 457 42.38 -19.83 -14.56
N ILE A 458 42.34 -18.55 -14.94
CA ILE A 458 42.55 -18.10 -16.32
C ILE A 458 44.02 -17.75 -16.55
N THR A 459 44.63 -18.42 -17.53
CA THR A 459 46.04 -18.22 -17.94
C THR A 459 46.18 -17.44 -19.25
N SER A 460 45.15 -17.39 -20.07
CA SER A 460 45.15 -16.68 -21.35
C SER A 460 44.91 -15.16 -21.17
N ASP A 461 45.66 -14.30 -21.85
CA ASP A 461 45.48 -12.85 -21.77
C ASP A 461 44.19 -12.38 -22.43
N GLU A 462 43.67 -13.12 -23.41
CA GLU A 462 42.40 -12.84 -24.07
C GLU A 462 41.19 -13.12 -23.15
N ASP A 463 41.27 -14.18 -22.37
CA ASP A 463 40.23 -14.53 -21.41
C ASP A 463 40.28 -13.66 -20.16
N LYS A 464 41.48 -13.16 -19.75
CA LYS A 464 41.64 -12.13 -18.73
C LYS A 464 40.97 -10.82 -19.15
N HIS A 465 41.09 -10.47 -20.43
CA HIS A 465 40.43 -9.27 -20.97
C HIS A 465 38.91 -9.41 -20.95
N LYS A 466 38.36 -10.58 -21.36
CA LYS A 466 36.90 -10.88 -21.25
C LYS A 466 36.40 -10.85 -19.82
N LEU A 467 37.20 -11.34 -18.88
CA LEU A 467 36.85 -11.31 -17.44
C LEU A 467 36.81 -9.88 -16.91
N LEU A 468 37.80 -9.07 -17.25
CA LEU A 468 37.84 -7.64 -16.89
C LEU A 468 36.62 -6.89 -17.49
N MET A 469 36.25 -7.19 -18.73
CA MET A 469 35.06 -6.60 -19.36
C MET A 469 33.78 -7.02 -18.66
N ALA A 470 33.71 -8.26 -18.17
CA ALA A 470 32.58 -8.76 -17.39
C ALA A 470 32.49 -8.07 -16.00
N GLU A 471 33.64 -7.86 -15.33
CA GLU A 471 33.70 -7.10 -14.08
C GLU A 471 33.27 -5.64 -14.28
N CYS A 472 33.73 -5.01 -15.37
CA CYS A 472 33.33 -3.65 -15.74
C CYS A 472 31.82 -3.55 -16.05
N ALA A 473 31.22 -4.57 -16.67
CA ALA A 473 29.80 -4.61 -16.97
C ALA A 473 28.93 -4.71 -15.69
N ILE A 474 29.46 -5.32 -14.64
CA ILE A 474 28.79 -5.40 -13.32
C ILE A 474 28.86 -4.05 -12.57
N GLU A 475 29.90 -3.25 -12.82
CA GLU A 475 30.17 -1.98 -12.12
C GLU A 475 29.90 -0.73 -12.95
N ASN A 476 28.92 -0.77 -13.85
CA ASN A 476 28.65 0.31 -14.83
C ASN A 476 28.55 1.74 -14.26
N ASP A 477 28.47 1.91 -12.94
CA ASP A 477 28.32 3.20 -12.26
C ASP A 477 29.65 3.78 -11.72
N ASN A 478 30.78 3.08 -11.85
CA ASN A 478 32.05 3.58 -11.34
C ASN A 478 32.90 4.21 -12.46
N PRO A 479 33.05 5.57 -12.51
CA PRO A 479 33.78 6.26 -13.58
C PRO A 479 35.24 5.88 -13.68
N TYR A 480 35.89 5.42 -12.60
CA TYR A 480 37.29 4.99 -12.62
C TYR A 480 37.45 3.64 -13.35
N ILE A 481 36.52 2.73 -13.18
CA ILE A 481 36.53 1.41 -13.83
C ILE A 481 36.21 1.54 -15.31
N ASN A 482 35.25 2.38 -15.66
CA ASN A 482 34.94 2.70 -17.05
C ASN A 482 36.13 3.35 -17.80
N ASN A 483 36.84 4.27 -17.16
CA ASN A 483 38.04 4.87 -17.74
C ASN A 483 39.18 3.86 -17.92
N PHE A 484 39.33 2.92 -16.97
CA PHE A 484 40.30 1.84 -17.06
C PHE A 484 39.97 0.86 -18.18
N ALA A 485 38.68 0.43 -18.28
CA ALA A 485 38.18 -0.43 -19.35
C ALA A 485 38.39 0.20 -20.75
N ASN A 486 38.10 1.49 -20.87
CA ASN A 486 38.33 2.24 -22.11
C ASN A 486 39.80 2.37 -22.47
N SER A 487 40.69 2.41 -21.49
CA SER A 487 42.17 2.44 -21.73
C SER A 487 42.72 1.11 -22.24
N LEU A 488 42.01 0.00 -22.00
CA LEU A 488 42.37 -1.35 -22.44
C LEU A 488 41.78 -1.72 -23.82
N GLN A 489 40.89 -0.90 -24.37
CA GLN A 489 40.35 -1.13 -25.71
C GLN A 489 41.44 -0.81 -26.78
N PRO A 490 41.52 -1.61 -27.86
CA PRO A 490 42.39 -1.25 -28.99
C PRO A 490 42.00 0.15 -29.49
N SER A 491 43.00 0.95 -29.80
CA SER A 491 42.83 2.35 -30.22
C SER A 491 41.73 2.48 -31.26
N PRO A 492 40.70 3.29 -30.98
CA PRO A 492 39.53 3.38 -31.87
C PRO A 492 39.99 3.86 -33.27
N THR A 493 39.38 3.25 -34.27
CA THR A 493 39.59 3.69 -35.66
C THR A 493 39.17 5.15 -35.83
N GLN A 494 39.75 5.87 -36.79
CA GLN A 494 39.42 7.31 -37.02
C GLN A 494 37.91 7.58 -37.13
N GLY A 495 37.14 6.62 -37.63
CA GLY A 495 35.66 6.72 -37.70
C GLY A 495 34.97 6.61 -36.34
N GLU A 496 35.49 5.78 -35.46
CA GLU A 496 34.96 5.65 -34.09
C GLU A 496 35.29 6.86 -33.21
N LEU A 497 36.48 7.48 -33.43
CA LEU A 497 36.85 8.72 -32.77
C LEU A 497 35.95 9.90 -33.18
N GLN A 498 35.56 9.96 -34.46
CA GLN A 498 34.58 10.95 -34.94
C GLN A 498 33.18 10.70 -34.38
N ALA A 499 32.76 9.44 -34.30
CA ALA A 499 31.46 9.07 -33.72
C ALA A 499 31.42 9.39 -32.22
N GLN A 500 32.48 9.11 -31.45
CA GLN A 500 32.59 9.49 -30.04
C GLN A 500 32.55 11.01 -29.83
N GLN A 501 33.27 11.79 -30.66
CA GLN A 501 33.22 13.25 -30.60
C GLN A 501 31.82 13.81 -30.92
N MET A 502 31.12 13.22 -31.90
CA MET A 502 29.72 13.58 -32.17
C MET A 502 28.78 13.24 -30.99
N LEU A 503 28.99 12.10 -30.35
CA LEU A 503 28.21 11.66 -29.21
C LEU A 503 28.44 12.53 -27.96
N GLU A 504 29.68 12.96 -27.74
CA GLU A 504 30.06 13.88 -26.67
C GLU A 504 29.51 15.30 -26.91
N GLN A 505 29.51 15.75 -28.16
CA GLN A 505 28.84 17.00 -28.57
C GLN A 505 27.32 16.93 -28.39
N ALA A 506 26.70 15.82 -28.80
CA ALA A 506 25.26 15.60 -28.60
C ALA A 506 24.89 15.56 -27.13
N ASN A 507 25.66 14.87 -26.29
CA ASN A 507 25.46 14.83 -24.86
C ASN A 507 25.62 16.19 -24.16
N THR A 508 26.58 17.00 -24.64
CA THR A 508 26.76 18.38 -24.13
C THR A 508 25.58 19.27 -24.56
N GLU A 509 25.07 19.06 -25.77
CA GLU A 509 23.90 19.79 -26.26
C GLU A 509 22.60 19.38 -25.52
N ILE A 510 22.44 18.09 -25.20
CA ILE A 510 21.35 17.59 -24.34
C ILE A 510 21.43 18.21 -22.95
N LYS A 511 22.60 18.21 -22.30
CA LYS A 511 22.76 18.83 -20.97
C LYS A 511 22.46 20.34 -20.99
N ASN A 512 22.84 21.04 -22.07
CA ASN A 512 22.50 22.44 -22.21
C ASN A 512 21.00 22.68 -22.44
N ARG A 513 20.33 21.80 -23.17
CA ARG A 513 18.86 21.83 -23.34
C ARG A 513 18.13 21.49 -22.05
N ASP A 514 18.61 20.51 -21.30
CA ASP A 514 18.05 20.17 -19.99
C ASP A 514 18.17 21.34 -19.01
N ALA A 515 19.33 22.04 -19.00
CA ALA A 515 19.51 23.24 -18.20
C ALA A 515 18.52 24.37 -18.62
N GLN A 516 18.30 24.53 -19.95
CA GLN A 516 17.29 25.47 -20.45
C GLN A 516 15.86 25.07 -20.08
N ILE A 517 15.53 23.79 -20.11
CA ILE A 517 14.22 23.28 -19.69
C ILE A 517 13.98 23.56 -18.20
N ILE A 518 14.98 23.34 -17.35
CA ILE A 518 14.89 23.63 -15.91
C ILE A 518 14.67 25.13 -15.67
N GLU A 519 15.38 25.98 -16.41
CA GLU A 519 15.23 27.44 -16.32
C GLU A 519 13.84 27.90 -16.80
N LEU A 520 13.34 27.32 -17.90
CA LEU A 520 12.00 27.60 -18.41
C LEU A 520 10.91 27.11 -17.44
N GLN A 521 11.09 25.93 -16.83
CA GLN A 521 10.19 25.43 -15.80
C GLN A 521 10.13 26.35 -14.58
N LYS A 522 11.29 26.90 -14.19
CA LYS A 522 11.34 27.88 -13.10
C LYS A 522 10.59 29.15 -13.46
N GLN A 523 10.76 29.67 -14.69
CA GLN A 523 10.02 30.83 -15.19
C GLN A 523 8.51 30.58 -15.27
N ILE A 524 8.09 29.38 -15.67
CA ILE A 524 6.68 28.99 -15.68
C ILE A 524 6.12 28.97 -14.26
N ASN A 525 6.82 28.40 -13.29
CA ASN A 525 6.40 28.39 -11.90
C ASN A 525 6.31 29.80 -11.30
N ASP A 526 7.27 30.68 -11.63
CA ASP A 526 7.26 32.07 -11.19
C ASP A 526 6.08 32.84 -11.80
N LEU A 527 5.77 32.61 -13.09
CA LEU A 527 4.61 33.19 -13.75
C LEU A 527 3.29 32.67 -13.18
N GLN A 528 3.20 31.38 -12.89
CA GLN A 528 2.02 30.80 -12.24
C GLN A 528 1.81 31.37 -10.84
N MET A 529 2.88 31.53 -10.09
CA MET A 529 2.82 32.17 -8.77
C MET A 529 2.37 33.65 -8.87
N GLN A 530 2.86 34.38 -9.85
CA GLN A 530 2.39 35.77 -10.12
C GLN A 530 0.91 35.82 -10.52
N GLN A 531 0.46 34.88 -11.35
CA GLN A 531 -0.97 34.78 -11.70
C GLN A 531 -1.84 34.46 -10.49
N GLN A 532 -1.39 33.56 -9.62
CA GLN A 532 -2.12 33.23 -8.38
C GLN A 532 -2.18 34.45 -7.44
N LEU A 533 -1.07 35.19 -7.30
CA LEU A 533 -1.04 36.42 -6.51
C LEU A 533 -1.97 37.51 -7.08
N GLN A 534 -2.02 37.65 -8.41
CA GLN A 534 -2.94 38.59 -9.07
C GLN A 534 -4.40 38.16 -8.90
N ALA A 535 -4.71 36.86 -9.05
CA ALA A 535 -6.04 36.35 -8.81
C ALA A 535 -6.48 36.51 -7.35
N TYR A 536 -5.55 36.31 -6.41
CA TYR A 536 -5.81 36.54 -4.99
C TYR A 536 -6.06 38.02 -4.68
N SER A 537 -5.27 38.94 -5.26
CA SER A 537 -5.46 40.39 -5.08
C SER A 537 -6.79 40.85 -5.66
N LEU A 538 -7.18 40.32 -6.82
CA LEU A 538 -8.46 40.65 -7.49
C LEU A 538 -9.66 40.13 -6.67
N ASN A 539 -9.58 38.90 -6.15
CA ASN A 539 -10.61 38.35 -5.26
C ASN A 539 -10.75 39.19 -3.98
N LYS A 540 -9.62 39.64 -3.44
CA LYS A 540 -9.60 40.52 -2.26
C LYS A 540 -10.25 41.86 -2.53
N GLU A 541 -10.02 42.45 -3.69
CA GLU A 541 -10.69 43.70 -4.10
C GLU A 541 -12.21 43.51 -4.27
N ILE A 542 -12.64 42.38 -4.85
CA ILE A 542 -14.07 42.05 -5.01
C ILE A 542 -14.72 41.85 -3.65
N GLU A 543 -14.07 41.16 -2.69
CA GLU A 543 -14.59 40.98 -1.34
C GLU A 543 -14.68 42.32 -0.58
N MET A 544 -13.64 43.14 -0.67
CA MET A 544 -13.66 44.48 -0.08
C MET A 544 -14.73 45.38 -0.69
N SER A 545 -14.99 45.29 -1.99
CA SER A 545 -16.06 46.00 -2.68
C SER A 545 -17.44 45.53 -2.20
N LYS A 546 -17.65 44.22 -2.07
CA LYS A 546 -18.88 43.62 -1.54
C LYS A 546 -19.13 44.05 -0.10
N LEU A 547 -18.08 44.09 0.74
CA LEU A 547 -18.17 44.52 2.12
C LEU A 547 -18.51 46.00 2.25
N LYS A 548 -17.91 46.85 1.41
CA LYS A 548 -18.24 48.28 1.35
C LYS A 548 -19.70 48.50 0.91
N HIS A 549 -20.15 47.76 -0.11
CA HIS A 549 -21.54 47.87 -0.57
C HIS A 549 -22.55 47.37 0.46
N SER A 550 -22.25 46.31 1.20
CA SER A 550 -23.03 45.83 2.35
C SER A 550 -23.12 46.89 3.45
N GLN A 551 -21.99 47.49 3.79
CA GLN A 551 -21.94 48.56 4.81
C GLN A 551 -22.70 49.83 4.37
N GLU A 552 -22.69 50.18 3.09
CA GLU A 552 -23.48 51.30 2.55
C GLU A 552 -24.98 51.00 2.56
N MET A 553 -25.38 49.78 2.25
CA MET A 553 -26.77 49.35 2.34
C MET A 553 -27.28 49.33 3.79
N GLU A 554 -26.48 48.84 4.72
CA GLU A 554 -26.85 48.93 6.15
C GLU A 554 -26.97 50.35 6.65
N LYS A 555 -26.08 51.27 6.25
CA LYS A 555 -26.18 52.70 6.57
C LYS A 555 -27.43 53.33 6.02
N LEU A 556 -27.83 52.96 4.78
CA LEU A 556 -29.06 53.43 4.14
C LEU A 556 -30.32 52.95 4.89
N ILE A 557 -30.34 51.67 5.25
CA ILE A 557 -31.46 51.06 5.98
C ILE A 557 -31.58 51.71 7.40
N LEU A 558 -30.45 51.97 8.06
CA LEU A 558 -30.42 52.62 9.38
C LEU A 558 -30.85 54.09 9.32
N THR A 559 -30.44 54.83 8.27
CA THR A 559 -30.87 56.23 8.06
C THR A 559 -32.35 56.33 7.71
N GLU A 560 -32.92 55.35 7.04
CA GLU A 560 -34.34 55.28 6.70
C GLU A 560 -35.18 54.92 7.94
N LYS A 561 -34.70 54.04 8.83
CA LYS A 561 -35.29 53.74 10.14
C LYS A 561 -35.24 54.91 11.10
N LEU A 562 -34.19 55.72 11.07
CA LEU A 562 -34.06 56.94 11.90
C LEU A 562 -35.04 58.06 11.46
N LYS A 563 -35.42 58.13 10.20
CA LYS A 563 -36.40 59.09 9.67
C LYS A 563 -37.85 58.77 10.04
N GLN A 564 -38.15 57.54 10.48
CA GLN A 564 -39.50 57.06 10.80
C GLN A 564 -39.79 56.93 12.30
N ALA A 565 -38.83 57.18 13.19
CA ALA A 565 -38.97 56.94 14.62
C ALA A 565 -39.33 58.18 15.41
N ASN A 566 -40.20 58.04 16.45
CA ASN A 566 -40.61 59.08 17.41
C ASN A 566 -39.44 59.47 18.33
N PRO A 567 -39.43 60.69 18.93
CA PRO A 567 -38.29 61.22 19.70
C PRO A 567 -37.83 60.37 20.89
N ALA A 568 -38.70 59.51 21.44
CA ALA A 568 -38.37 58.60 22.56
C ALA A 568 -37.67 57.32 22.09
N GLU A 569 -37.76 56.94 20.84
CA GLU A 569 -37.10 55.80 20.24
C GLU A 569 -35.76 56.18 19.58
N GLN A 570 -35.55 57.43 19.25
CA GLN A 570 -34.31 57.94 18.65
C GLN A 570 -33.10 57.74 19.58
N ALA A 571 -33.28 57.96 20.88
CA ALA A 571 -32.18 57.75 21.87
C ALA A 571 -31.80 56.28 22.05
N LYS A 572 -32.73 55.32 21.84
CA LYS A 572 -32.44 53.90 21.88
C LYS A 572 -31.75 53.41 20.60
N THR A 573 -32.22 53.92 19.45
CA THR A 573 -31.62 53.61 18.16
C THR A 573 -30.24 54.22 17.99
N GLU A 574 -29.95 55.40 18.54
CA GLU A 574 -28.59 55.97 18.57
C GLU A 574 -27.63 55.11 19.40
N ALA A 575 -28.08 54.58 20.54
CA ALA A 575 -27.28 53.68 21.36
C ALA A 575 -27.02 52.31 20.68
N GLU A 576 -27.98 51.82 19.93
CA GLU A 576 -27.82 50.61 19.10
C GLU A 576 -26.90 50.84 17.89
N VAL A 577 -26.98 52.01 17.26
CA VAL A 577 -26.07 52.39 16.17
C VAL A 577 -24.63 52.53 16.65
N VAL A 578 -24.42 53.09 17.85
CA VAL A 578 -23.06 53.14 18.45
C VAL A 578 -22.54 51.77 18.80
N LYS A 579 -23.39 50.87 19.31
CA LYS A 579 -23.01 49.48 19.56
C LYS A 579 -22.73 48.69 18.28
N ALA A 580 -23.53 48.88 17.24
CA ALA A 580 -23.32 48.23 15.95
C ALA A 580 -22.02 48.71 15.29
N LYS A 581 -21.72 50.02 15.34
CA LYS A 581 -20.44 50.57 14.87
C LYS A 581 -19.25 50.00 15.60
N ALA A 582 -19.31 49.87 16.92
CA ALA A 582 -18.21 49.27 17.72
C ALA A 582 -18.03 47.77 17.46
N SER A 583 -19.13 47.05 17.14
CA SER A 583 -19.08 45.62 16.73
C SER A 583 -18.44 45.45 15.36
N ILE A 584 -18.80 46.27 14.40
CA ILE A 584 -18.27 46.23 13.02
C ILE A 584 -16.78 46.62 13.01
N GLU A 585 -16.37 47.58 13.82
CA GLU A 585 -14.96 47.94 13.95
C GLU A 585 -14.12 46.83 14.59
N LYS A 586 -14.71 46.10 15.54
CA LYS A 586 -14.07 44.96 16.20
C LYS A 586 -13.96 43.76 15.27
N GLU A 587 -14.96 43.52 14.41
CA GLU A 587 -14.95 42.46 13.39
C GLU A 587 -13.97 42.78 12.26
N ALA A 588 -13.89 44.03 11.81
CA ALA A 588 -12.92 44.49 10.84
C ALA A 588 -11.47 44.32 11.35
N LEU A 589 -11.24 44.62 12.65
CA LEU A 589 -9.93 44.43 13.28
C LEU A 589 -9.55 42.96 13.46
N SER A 590 -10.53 42.09 13.72
CA SER A 590 -10.29 40.65 13.84
C SER A 590 -9.99 40.00 12.47
N LEU A 591 -10.67 40.44 11.41
CA LEU A 591 -10.41 40.04 10.03
C LEU A 591 -9.03 40.50 9.56
N GLN A 592 -8.62 41.71 9.92
CA GLN A 592 -7.30 42.24 9.59
C GLN A 592 -6.17 41.46 10.31
N LYS A 593 -6.37 41.03 11.56
CA LYS A 593 -5.45 40.15 12.28
C LYS A 593 -5.38 38.73 11.68
N ALA A 594 -6.51 38.15 11.33
CA ALA A 594 -6.56 36.83 10.68
C ALA A 594 -5.86 36.84 9.33
N GLN A 595 -5.98 37.94 8.58
CA GLN A 595 -5.30 38.13 7.31
C GLN A 595 -3.77 38.31 7.45
N LEU A 596 -3.32 38.98 8.50
CA LEU A 596 -1.88 39.09 8.79
C LEU A 596 -1.27 37.72 9.14
N ASN A 597 -1.97 36.94 9.95
CA ASN A 597 -1.52 35.58 10.32
C ASN A 597 -1.49 34.64 9.11
N ALA A 598 -2.51 34.71 8.22
CA ALA A 598 -2.53 33.90 7.00
C ALA A 598 -1.41 34.31 6.01
N ALA A 599 -1.04 35.57 5.94
CA ALA A 599 0.08 36.03 5.13
C ALA A 599 1.44 35.61 5.72
N GLU A 600 1.59 35.57 7.04
CA GLU A 600 2.78 35.06 7.71
C GLU A 600 2.93 33.53 7.54
N ASP A 601 1.82 32.78 7.56
CA ASP A 601 1.85 31.31 7.35
C ASP A 601 2.21 30.95 5.89
N ILE A 602 1.78 31.75 4.91
CA ILE A 602 2.18 31.58 3.51
C ILE A 602 3.68 31.86 3.33
N VAL A 603 4.22 32.85 4.04
CA VAL A 603 5.67 33.18 4.00
C VAL A 603 6.51 32.12 4.74
N ARG A 604 5.96 31.50 5.81
CA ARG A 604 6.65 30.43 6.57
C ARG A 604 6.55 29.05 5.91
N GLY A 605 5.57 28.78 5.06
CA GLY A 605 5.42 27.53 4.33
C GLY A 605 6.32 27.39 3.09
N ASN A 606 7.09 28.41 2.75
CA ASN A 606 8.03 28.45 1.62
C ASN A 606 9.52 28.49 2.04
N VAL A 607 9.84 27.99 3.25
CA VAL A 607 11.24 27.76 3.67
C VAL A 607 11.46 26.27 3.86
#